data_83e1450e7c2c570c9a5eb54987dfba65
#
_entry.id   83e1450e7c2c570c9a5eb54987dfba65
#
_cell.length_a   1.000
_cell.length_b   1.000
_cell.length_c   1.000
_cell.angle_alpha   90.00
_cell.angle_beta   90.00
_cell.angle_gamma   90.00
#
_symmetry.space_group_name_H-M   'P 1'
#
loop_
_entity.id
_entity.type
_entity.pdbx_description
1 polymer ?
#
loop_
_entity_poly.entity_id
_entity_poly.type
_entity_poly.pdbx_seq_one_letter_code
_entity_poly.pdbx_strand_id
1 'polypeptide(L)'
;MQKIYSGKQLDILYAQAAQVDKLSARDYIERAAVAFERELFRHYSLGGRSIYIFAGAGRCGAYALSIAQLLARKGYAVYAYLFYRGGKLTSECEAVREQLSTDSLRLEDIFTDFAPPRISKGDLIIDGLFGADLQTPLSEGYLSLVDFLNATEAPIVSVEIPSGLFAEDNSGNTLEHVIQAERTIAFDSPKLAFFFRENDPYVGAWSCLPLGISPQAQHDIDTAYYYVQDASLSLSLQKRPRFSIELPREKILFLTRQRGYVGKTQLAARAAFRAGCSEVHAFVPAEEALALSVALPELTVHAPTTLYPLMDGLSAYKTLVIGEGFGTDDEAFQLFEQLMASYQSRPFLIESDGLALLSRDLKLLKKLPSNSILIATHKELDDMSGYFRSDRERLERALELASNSGVYIILRGTYSAVCTPTGAVFFDKTGNTGLQTNGAANVLTGVIAGLLGQGYLSITASVLGVHLVGLSAELYAGRYSERSLTATSLVDLLGDAYHQLEAN
;
A
#
# COMPACT_ATOMS: atom_id res chain seq x y z
N MET A 1 7.55 -6.24 8.05
CA MET A 1 7.17 -4.89 7.62
C MET A 1 8.41 -4.14 7.22
N GLN A 2 8.42 -3.54 6.03
CA GLN A 2 9.53 -2.72 5.53
C GLN A 2 9.26 -1.26 5.88
N LYS A 3 10.24 -0.57 6.45
CA LYS A 3 10.14 0.86 6.76
C LYS A 3 10.13 1.68 5.47
N ILE A 4 9.29 2.72 5.40
CA ILE A 4 9.30 3.72 4.35
C ILE A 4 10.02 4.95 4.90
N TYR A 5 11.16 5.29 4.30
CA TYR A 5 12.02 6.37 4.76
C TYR A 5 11.87 7.63 3.91
N SER A 6 11.95 8.79 4.55
CA SER A 6 12.14 10.07 3.86
C SER A 6 13.54 10.15 3.24
N GLY A 7 13.76 11.11 2.34
CA GLY A 7 15.09 11.35 1.77
C GLY A 7 16.17 11.56 2.84
N LYS A 8 15.87 12.34 3.89
CA LYS A 8 16.79 12.56 5.02
C LYS A 8 17.06 11.30 5.84
N GLN A 9 16.04 10.47 6.05
CA GLN A 9 16.20 9.21 6.77
C GLN A 9 17.01 8.19 5.98
N LEU A 10 16.95 8.22 4.65
CA LEU A 10 17.81 7.40 3.78
C LEU A 10 19.28 7.78 3.93
N ASP A 11 19.60 9.07 4.03
CA ASP A 11 21.00 9.49 4.29
C ASP A 11 21.52 8.98 5.64
N ILE A 12 20.68 9.03 6.68
CA ILE A 12 20.99 8.46 7.99
C ILE A 12 21.18 6.94 7.87
N LEU A 13 20.32 6.25 7.15
CA LEU A 13 20.39 4.80 6.93
C LEU A 13 21.70 4.40 6.28
N TYR A 14 22.10 5.09 5.22
CA TYR A 14 23.36 4.80 4.52
C TYR A 14 24.58 5.09 5.39
N ALA A 15 24.56 6.17 6.19
CA ALA A 15 25.62 6.46 7.15
C ALA A 15 25.73 5.38 8.25
N GLN A 16 24.60 4.89 8.77
CA GLN A 16 24.56 3.80 9.73
C GLN A 16 25.02 2.47 9.12
N ALA A 17 24.60 2.15 7.90
CA ALA A 17 25.05 0.97 7.18
C ALA A 17 26.58 0.97 6.96
N ALA A 18 27.16 2.13 6.67
CA ALA A 18 28.60 2.25 6.55
C ALA A 18 29.35 1.93 7.88
N GLN A 19 28.75 2.29 9.02
CA GLN A 19 29.34 2.05 10.33
C GLN A 19 29.11 0.62 10.84
N VAL A 20 27.86 0.14 10.75
CA VAL A 20 27.41 -1.15 11.32
C VAL A 20 27.79 -2.31 10.40
N ASP A 21 27.44 -2.20 9.11
CA ASP A 21 27.63 -3.26 8.13
C ASP A 21 28.99 -3.18 7.42
N LYS A 22 29.77 -2.12 7.71
CA LYS A 22 31.04 -1.82 7.04
C LYS A 22 30.94 -1.77 5.52
N LEU A 23 29.78 -1.32 5.03
CA LEU A 23 29.52 -1.11 3.62
C LEU A 23 30.00 0.26 3.19
N SER A 24 31.02 0.33 2.34
CA SER A 24 31.41 1.59 1.75
C SER A 24 30.33 2.10 0.79
N ALA A 25 30.29 3.42 0.55
CA ALA A 25 29.39 4.02 -0.45
C ALA A 25 29.57 3.35 -1.82
N ARG A 26 30.78 2.97 -2.17
CA ARG A 26 31.10 2.25 -3.39
C ARG A 26 30.44 0.87 -3.45
N ASP A 27 30.59 0.05 -2.39
CA ASP A 27 29.98 -1.29 -2.33
C ASP A 27 28.49 -1.20 -2.52
N TYR A 28 27.90 -0.17 -1.92
CA TYR A 28 26.48 0.09 -2.00
C TYR A 28 26.03 0.43 -3.42
N ILE A 29 26.78 1.34 -4.09
CA ILE A 29 26.49 1.73 -5.47
C ILE A 29 26.65 0.54 -6.43
N GLU A 30 27.70 -0.28 -6.26
CA GLU A 30 27.90 -1.47 -7.09
C GLU A 30 26.78 -2.50 -6.89
N ARG A 31 26.32 -2.72 -5.64
CA ARG A 31 25.16 -3.58 -5.35
C ARG A 31 23.88 -3.06 -5.99
N ALA A 32 23.64 -1.75 -5.92
CA ALA A 32 22.49 -1.11 -6.55
C ALA A 32 22.50 -1.31 -8.08
N ALA A 33 23.65 -1.12 -8.72
CA ALA A 33 23.79 -1.33 -10.17
C ALA A 33 23.51 -2.79 -10.58
N VAL A 34 24.00 -3.76 -9.83
CA VAL A 34 23.77 -5.20 -10.09
C VAL A 34 22.30 -5.56 -9.84
N ALA A 35 21.69 -5.04 -8.78
CA ALA A 35 20.28 -5.27 -8.48
C ALA A 35 19.37 -4.65 -9.56
N PHE A 36 19.66 -3.41 -9.97
CA PHE A 36 18.95 -2.71 -11.04
C PHE A 36 19.03 -3.48 -12.37
N GLU A 37 20.21 -3.88 -12.76
CA GLU A 37 20.40 -4.65 -14.00
C GLU A 37 19.59 -5.94 -14.02
N ARG A 38 19.63 -6.70 -12.90
CA ARG A 38 18.86 -7.95 -12.78
C ARG A 38 17.37 -7.71 -12.93
N GLU A 39 16.87 -6.65 -12.32
CA GLU A 39 15.46 -6.28 -12.42
C GLU A 39 15.10 -5.77 -13.81
N LEU A 40 15.99 -4.98 -14.43
CA LEU A 40 15.82 -4.50 -15.79
C LEU A 40 15.66 -5.66 -16.78
N PHE A 41 16.50 -6.71 -16.69
CA PHE A 41 16.43 -7.88 -17.57
C PHE A 41 15.20 -8.75 -17.37
N ARG A 42 14.51 -8.65 -16.24
CA ARG A 42 13.23 -9.34 -16.03
C ARG A 42 12.10 -8.75 -16.89
N HIS A 43 12.21 -7.47 -17.23
CA HIS A 43 11.14 -6.72 -17.88
C HIS A 43 11.48 -6.30 -19.30
N TYR A 44 12.75 -6.14 -19.64
CA TYR A 44 13.20 -5.63 -20.94
C TYR A 44 14.20 -6.57 -21.61
N SER A 45 13.96 -6.86 -22.88
CA SER A 45 14.96 -7.46 -23.76
C SER A 45 15.80 -6.33 -24.38
N LEU A 46 17.10 -6.31 -24.10
CA LEU A 46 17.99 -5.21 -24.51
C LEU A 46 18.73 -5.47 -25.83
N GLY A 47 18.59 -6.65 -26.43
CA GLY A 47 19.28 -7.01 -27.70
C GLY A 47 18.90 -6.05 -28.83
N GLY A 48 19.91 -5.39 -29.44
CA GLY A 48 19.72 -4.45 -30.55
C GLY A 48 19.20 -3.07 -30.18
N ARG A 49 19.02 -2.76 -28.90
CA ARG A 49 18.63 -1.43 -28.41
C ARG A 49 19.84 -0.57 -28.08
N SER A 50 19.77 0.73 -28.33
CA SER A 50 20.65 1.70 -27.70
C SER A 50 20.08 2.09 -26.33
N ILE A 51 20.95 2.27 -25.35
CA ILE A 51 20.59 2.62 -23.97
C ILE A 51 21.14 4.03 -23.69
N TYR A 52 20.23 4.95 -23.43
CA TYR A 52 20.56 6.34 -23.10
C TYR A 52 20.40 6.56 -21.60
N ILE A 53 21.47 6.96 -20.94
CA ILE A 53 21.52 7.13 -19.49
C ILE A 53 21.75 8.59 -19.15
N PHE A 54 20.83 9.21 -18.41
CA PHE A 54 20.88 10.57 -17.98
C PHE A 54 21.19 10.59 -16.48
N ALA A 55 22.40 11.00 -16.13
CA ALA A 55 22.92 10.99 -14.77
C ALA A 55 23.08 12.42 -14.23
N GLY A 56 22.70 12.64 -12.98
CA GLY A 56 22.92 13.90 -12.27
C GLY A 56 24.19 13.88 -11.42
N ALA A 57 24.45 14.97 -10.71
CA ALA A 57 25.66 15.16 -9.91
C ALA A 57 25.67 14.40 -8.56
N GLY A 58 24.50 13.88 -8.14
CA GLY A 58 24.29 13.26 -6.84
C GLY A 58 24.46 11.75 -6.79
N ARG A 59 23.99 11.14 -5.70
CA ARG A 59 24.01 9.67 -5.49
C ARG A 59 23.23 8.94 -6.58
N CYS A 60 22.09 9.46 -7.01
CA CYS A 60 21.28 8.85 -8.08
C CYS A 60 22.09 8.79 -9.40
N GLY A 61 22.85 9.86 -9.71
CA GLY A 61 23.78 9.86 -10.83
C GLY A 61 24.90 8.85 -10.70
N ALA A 62 25.41 8.64 -9.50
CA ALA A 62 26.41 7.59 -9.24
C ALA A 62 25.87 6.18 -9.50
N TYR A 63 24.61 5.90 -9.11
CA TYR A 63 23.91 4.65 -9.48
C TYR A 63 23.81 4.51 -11.00
N ALA A 64 23.33 5.56 -11.67
CA ALA A 64 23.13 5.56 -13.13
C ALA A 64 24.45 5.34 -13.90
N LEU A 65 25.53 5.98 -13.49
CA LEU A 65 26.87 5.78 -14.07
C LEU A 65 27.41 4.36 -13.82
N SER A 66 27.22 3.81 -12.64
CA SER A 66 27.61 2.43 -12.34
C SER A 66 26.81 1.41 -13.17
N ILE A 67 25.51 1.67 -13.36
CA ILE A 67 24.64 0.89 -14.26
C ILE A 67 25.15 1.00 -15.72
N ALA A 68 25.51 2.21 -16.16
CA ALA A 68 26.06 2.44 -17.49
C ALA A 68 27.30 1.61 -17.75
N GLN A 69 28.24 1.61 -16.81
CA GLN A 69 29.46 0.83 -16.91
C GLN A 69 29.19 -0.68 -16.93
N LEU A 70 28.25 -1.15 -16.10
CA LEU A 70 27.92 -2.57 -16.03
C LEU A 70 27.30 -3.06 -17.34
N LEU A 71 26.38 -2.31 -17.94
CA LEU A 71 25.75 -2.62 -19.21
C LEU A 71 26.75 -2.55 -20.37
N ALA A 72 27.61 -1.51 -20.39
CA ALA A 72 28.65 -1.37 -21.43
C ALA A 72 29.67 -2.51 -21.41
N ARG A 73 30.11 -2.96 -20.21
CA ARG A 73 31.00 -4.13 -20.07
C ARG A 73 30.37 -5.44 -20.59
N LYS A 74 29.05 -5.53 -20.63
CA LYS A 74 28.31 -6.66 -21.19
C LYS A 74 28.07 -6.55 -22.70
N GLY A 75 28.60 -5.50 -23.33
CA GLY A 75 28.55 -5.30 -24.78
C GLY A 75 27.30 -4.59 -25.30
N TYR A 76 26.50 -3.97 -24.44
CA TYR A 76 25.37 -3.13 -24.87
C TYR A 76 25.85 -1.77 -25.38
N ALA A 77 25.12 -1.20 -26.34
CA ALA A 77 25.39 0.14 -26.84
C ALA A 77 24.87 1.18 -25.84
N VAL A 78 25.75 1.75 -25.01
CA VAL A 78 25.40 2.66 -23.93
C VAL A 78 25.95 4.06 -24.19
N TYR A 79 25.06 5.06 -24.07
CA TYR A 79 25.35 6.49 -24.17
C TYR A 79 24.98 7.13 -22.85
N ALA A 80 25.95 7.63 -22.08
CA ALA A 80 25.72 8.26 -20.80
C ALA A 80 26.00 9.77 -20.87
N TYR A 81 25.11 10.56 -20.28
CA TYR A 81 25.20 12.02 -20.18
C TYR A 81 25.21 12.40 -18.70
N LEU A 82 26.29 13.03 -18.24
CA LEU A 82 26.43 13.46 -16.85
C LEU A 82 26.23 14.98 -16.73
N PHE A 83 25.16 15.36 -16.04
CA PHE A 83 24.73 16.75 -15.86
C PHE A 83 25.18 17.29 -14.49
N TYR A 84 26.05 18.30 -14.49
CA TYR A 84 26.50 19.01 -13.27
C TYR A 84 26.82 20.47 -13.51
N ARG A 85 25.92 21.15 -14.17
CA ARG A 85 26.04 22.57 -14.55
C ARG A 85 26.42 23.45 -13.36
N GLY A 86 27.64 24.06 -13.38
CA GLY A 86 28.12 25.00 -12.39
C GLY A 86 28.30 24.43 -10.98
N GLY A 87 28.00 23.14 -10.75
CA GLY A 87 28.10 22.42 -9.48
C GLY A 87 29.30 21.49 -9.42
N LYS A 88 29.57 21.00 -8.20
CA LYS A 88 30.50 19.89 -7.97
C LYS A 88 29.73 18.60 -7.94
N LEU A 89 30.33 17.52 -8.40
CA LEU A 89 29.85 16.17 -8.14
C LEU A 89 29.90 15.88 -6.64
N THR A 90 28.98 15.05 -6.14
CA THR A 90 29.15 14.47 -4.81
C THR A 90 30.39 13.57 -4.82
N SER A 91 31.00 13.34 -3.66
CA SER A 91 32.18 12.47 -3.52
C SER A 91 31.95 11.06 -4.10
N GLU A 92 30.72 10.55 -3.93
CA GLU A 92 30.32 9.25 -4.46
C GLU A 92 30.24 9.25 -6.00
N CYS A 93 29.64 10.30 -6.57
CA CYS A 93 29.51 10.42 -8.02
C CYS A 93 30.88 10.66 -8.69
N GLU A 94 31.72 11.49 -8.09
CA GLU A 94 33.09 11.75 -8.55
C GLU A 94 33.93 10.45 -8.55
N ALA A 95 33.90 9.69 -7.44
CA ALA A 95 34.61 8.42 -7.32
C ALA A 95 34.16 7.39 -8.37
N VAL A 96 32.87 7.32 -8.69
CA VAL A 96 32.37 6.44 -9.75
C VAL A 96 32.86 6.94 -11.11
N ARG A 97 32.73 8.24 -11.40
CA ARG A 97 33.12 8.85 -12.67
C ARG A 97 34.60 8.63 -12.99
N GLU A 98 35.49 8.79 -12.01
CA GLU A 98 36.95 8.56 -12.18
C GLU A 98 37.32 7.15 -12.56
N GLN A 99 36.49 6.16 -12.19
CA GLN A 99 36.73 4.75 -12.43
C GLN A 99 36.05 4.22 -13.69
N LEU A 100 35.26 5.05 -14.38
CA LEU A 100 34.61 4.65 -15.63
C LEU A 100 35.64 4.39 -16.71
N SER A 101 35.59 3.20 -17.31
CA SER A 101 36.36 2.89 -18.51
C SER A 101 35.63 3.45 -19.73
N THR A 102 36.31 4.30 -20.48
CA THR A 102 35.77 4.91 -21.72
C THR A 102 35.90 4.00 -22.95
N ASP A 103 36.52 2.83 -22.82
CA ASP A 103 36.75 1.93 -23.96
C ASP A 103 35.46 1.31 -24.52
N SER A 104 34.45 1.14 -23.65
CA SER A 104 33.17 0.53 -24.01
C SER A 104 31.96 1.44 -23.77
N LEU A 105 32.15 2.57 -23.05
CA LEU A 105 31.09 3.50 -22.65
C LEU A 105 31.30 4.85 -23.33
N ARG A 106 30.29 5.35 -24.02
CA ARG A 106 30.29 6.72 -24.51
C ARG A 106 29.73 7.63 -23.45
N LEU A 107 30.62 8.33 -22.73
CA LEU A 107 30.27 9.30 -21.67
C LEU A 107 30.49 10.72 -22.17
N GLU A 108 29.51 11.58 -21.97
CA GLU A 108 29.56 13.01 -22.22
C GLU A 108 29.23 13.79 -20.94
N ASP A 109 30.14 14.68 -20.55
CA ASP A 109 29.95 15.60 -19.41
C ASP A 109 29.26 16.86 -19.89
N ILE A 110 28.13 17.21 -19.29
CA ILE A 110 27.29 18.36 -19.70
C ILE A 110 27.40 19.49 -18.65
N PHE A 111 28.10 20.55 -19.05
CA PHE A 111 28.34 21.71 -18.19
C PHE A 111 27.48 22.92 -18.55
N THR A 112 27.12 23.04 -19.83
CA THR A 112 26.41 24.19 -20.40
C THR A 112 25.26 23.75 -21.28
N ASP A 113 25.35 23.99 -22.58
CA ASP A 113 24.32 23.60 -23.51
C ASP A 113 24.39 22.12 -23.83
N PHE A 114 23.23 21.51 -23.95
CA PHE A 114 23.07 20.10 -24.30
C PHE A 114 22.29 19.97 -25.61
N ALA A 115 22.87 19.26 -26.57
CA ALA A 115 22.19 18.89 -27.80
C ALA A 115 21.62 17.47 -27.65
N PRO A 116 20.30 17.30 -27.46
CA PRO A 116 19.71 16.01 -27.23
C PRO A 116 19.97 15.04 -28.40
N PRO A 117 20.31 13.77 -28.12
CA PRO A 117 20.48 12.76 -29.18
C PRO A 117 19.13 12.40 -29.80
N ARG A 118 19.17 11.81 -30.98
CA ARG A 118 17.98 11.16 -31.54
C ARG A 118 17.74 9.84 -30.78
N ILE A 119 16.60 9.78 -30.09
CA ILE A 119 16.15 8.57 -29.38
C ILE A 119 14.95 7.99 -30.12
N SER A 120 15.01 6.73 -30.44
CA SER A 120 13.97 6.00 -31.18
C SER A 120 13.10 5.18 -30.22
N LYS A 121 11.88 4.87 -30.60
CA LYS A 121 10.95 4.01 -29.84
C LYS A 121 11.54 2.66 -29.41
N GLY A 122 12.48 2.12 -30.19
CA GLY A 122 13.17 0.86 -29.89
C GLY A 122 14.28 0.97 -28.84
N ASP A 123 14.71 2.18 -28.50
CA ASP A 123 15.77 2.44 -27.52
C ASP A 123 15.22 2.35 -26.09
N LEU A 124 16.10 2.53 -25.11
CA LEU A 124 15.76 2.56 -23.69
C LEU A 124 16.40 3.78 -23.04
N ILE A 125 15.64 4.48 -22.21
CA ILE A 125 16.13 5.58 -21.40
C ILE A 125 16.24 5.12 -19.94
N ILE A 126 17.37 5.43 -19.29
CA ILE A 126 17.55 5.28 -17.85
C ILE A 126 17.71 6.67 -17.27
N ASP A 127 16.75 7.05 -16.42
CA ASP A 127 16.72 8.31 -15.70
C ASP A 127 17.37 8.15 -14.33
N GLY A 128 18.44 8.89 -14.09
CA GLY A 128 19.16 9.01 -12.83
C GLY A 128 19.63 10.42 -12.56
N LEU A 129 18.87 11.44 -13.02
CA LEU A 129 19.24 12.86 -12.86
C LEU A 129 19.12 13.30 -11.40
N PHE A 130 18.00 12.98 -10.73
CA PHE A 130 17.73 13.38 -9.35
C PHE A 130 17.21 12.19 -8.54
N GLY A 131 17.54 12.18 -7.25
CA GLY A 131 17.14 11.14 -6.31
C GLY A 131 16.09 11.63 -5.30
N ALA A 132 15.90 10.83 -4.24
CA ALA A 132 14.93 11.07 -3.18
C ALA A 132 15.25 12.28 -2.28
N ASP A 133 16.40 12.88 -2.44
CA ASP A 133 16.86 14.09 -1.76
C ASP A 133 16.33 15.41 -2.40
N LEU A 134 15.69 15.34 -3.57
CA LEU A 134 15.10 16.49 -4.23
C LEU A 134 13.93 17.06 -3.41
N GLN A 135 13.98 18.38 -3.09
CA GLN A 135 12.98 19.10 -2.28
C GLN A 135 12.44 20.37 -2.94
N THR A 136 12.94 20.73 -4.10
CA THR A 136 12.49 21.90 -4.85
C THR A 136 12.17 21.50 -6.29
N PRO A 137 11.15 22.13 -6.91
CA PRO A 137 10.84 21.87 -8.30
C PRO A 137 12.06 22.07 -9.21
N LEU A 138 12.11 21.32 -10.29
CA LEU A 138 13.15 21.48 -11.31
C LEU A 138 13.12 22.89 -11.90
N SER A 139 14.26 23.34 -12.37
CA SER A 139 14.40 24.68 -12.95
C SER A 139 15.34 24.69 -14.16
N GLU A 140 15.28 25.76 -14.91
CA GLU A 140 16.18 26.07 -16.04
C GLU A 140 16.23 24.94 -17.09
N GLY A 141 17.44 24.53 -17.50
CA GLY A 141 17.66 23.54 -18.55
C GLY A 141 17.11 22.14 -18.23
N TYR A 142 16.89 21.81 -16.96
CA TYR A 142 16.28 20.53 -16.59
C TYR A 142 14.82 20.44 -17.01
N LEU A 143 14.07 21.55 -17.05
CA LEU A 143 12.69 21.56 -17.55
C LEU A 143 12.66 21.10 -19.00
N SER A 144 13.46 21.72 -19.87
CA SER A 144 13.54 21.36 -21.28
C SER A 144 14.05 19.93 -21.52
N LEU A 145 14.95 19.46 -20.65
CA LEU A 145 15.44 18.07 -20.72
C LEU A 145 14.32 17.09 -20.38
N VAL A 146 13.58 17.30 -19.30
CA VAL A 146 12.45 16.44 -18.90
C VAL A 146 11.37 16.45 -19.98
N ASP A 147 11.01 17.64 -20.51
CA ASP A 147 10.03 17.77 -21.58
C ASP A 147 10.47 16.99 -22.83
N PHE A 148 11.76 17.08 -23.19
CA PHE A 148 12.33 16.31 -24.30
C PHE A 148 12.22 14.80 -24.04
N LEU A 149 12.63 14.32 -22.86
CA LEU A 149 12.59 12.89 -22.51
C LEU A 149 11.16 12.35 -22.51
N ASN A 150 10.23 13.06 -21.90
CA ASN A 150 8.82 12.67 -21.86
C ASN A 150 8.15 12.69 -23.26
N ALA A 151 8.65 13.50 -24.18
CA ALA A 151 8.16 13.54 -25.55
C ALA A 151 8.68 12.38 -26.42
N THR A 152 9.64 11.58 -25.95
CA THR A 152 10.12 10.41 -26.66
C THR A 152 9.12 9.27 -26.58
N GLU A 153 9.11 8.37 -27.59
CA GLU A 153 8.34 7.13 -27.53
C GLU A 153 9.12 5.97 -26.87
N ALA A 154 10.35 6.19 -26.45
CA ALA A 154 11.19 5.19 -25.79
C ALA A 154 10.74 5.00 -24.33
N PRO A 155 10.71 3.75 -23.80
CA PRO A 155 10.43 3.53 -22.41
C PRO A 155 11.49 4.17 -21.52
N ILE A 156 11.05 4.80 -20.43
CA ILE A 156 11.91 5.42 -19.42
C ILE A 156 11.88 4.54 -18.16
N VAL A 157 13.06 4.17 -17.67
CA VAL A 157 13.22 3.46 -16.39
C VAL A 157 13.97 4.37 -15.42
N SER A 158 13.30 4.79 -14.36
CA SER A 158 13.91 5.66 -13.35
C SER A 158 14.63 4.89 -12.27
N VAL A 159 15.81 5.38 -11.91
CA VAL A 159 16.64 4.89 -10.81
C VAL A 159 16.17 5.58 -9.54
N GLU A 160 15.81 4.80 -8.53
CA GLU A 160 15.35 5.23 -7.22
C GLU A 160 13.98 5.94 -7.20
N ILE A 161 13.80 7.00 -7.98
CA ILE A 161 12.58 7.81 -8.09
C ILE A 161 12.62 8.57 -9.44
N PRO A 162 11.48 8.82 -10.10
CA PRO A 162 11.45 9.64 -11.29
C PRO A 162 11.97 11.05 -11.01
N SER A 163 12.90 11.51 -11.83
CA SER A 163 13.52 12.83 -11.65
C SER A 163 12.48 13.94 -11.73
N GLY A 164 12.51 14.82 -10.74
CA GLY A 164 11.51 15.89 -10.55
C GLY A 164 10.43 15.54 -9.53
N LEU A 165 10.18 14.26 -9.21
CA LEU A 165 9.23 13.85 -8.18
C LEU A 165 9.87 13.94 -6.79
N PHE A 166 9.16 14.51 -5.81
CA PHE A 166 9.59 14.47 -4.41
C PHE A 166 9.23 13.14 -3.78
N ALA A 167 10.08 12.66 -2.89
CA ALA A 167 9.92 11.36 -2.26
C ALA A 167 8.69 11.25 -1.34
N GLU A 168 8.16 12.37 -0.85
CA GLU A 168 7.11 12.40 0.17
C GLU A 168 5.87 13.15 -0.29
N ASP A 169 5.92 14.49 -0.32
CA ASP A 169 4.78 15.36 -0.60
C ASP A 169 5.03 16.18 -1.87
N ASN A 170 4.16 16.03 -2.84
CA ASN A 170 4.22 16.73 -4.12
C ASN A 170 3.18 17.85 -4.26
N SER A 171 2.48 18.25 -3.19
CA SER A 171 1.45 19.29 -3.23
C SER A 171 2.01 20.67 -3.65
N GLY A 172 3.28 20.94 -3.34
CA GLY A 172 4.00 22.14 -3.74
C GLY A 172 4.90 21.98 -4.97
N ASN A 173 4.82 20.83 -5.67
CA ASN A 173 5.66 20.53 -6.81
C ASN A 173 5.02 20.96 -8.14
N THR A 174 5.84 21.13 -9.18
CA THR A 174 5.41 21.37 -10.56
C THR A 174 5.46 20.05 -11.33
N LEU A 175 4.37 19.27 -11.25
CA LEU A 175 4.30 17.93 -11.79
C LEU A 175 4.40 17.85 -13.32
N GLU A 176 4.19 18.96 -14.03
CA GLU A 176 4.35 19.04 -15.48
C GLU A 176 5.78 18.71 -15.94
N HIS A 177 6.78 18.97 -15.08
CA HIS A 177 8.20 18.74 -15.36
C HIS A 177 8.78 17.60 -14.51
N VAL A 178 8.03 16.53 -14.35
CA VAL A 178 8.49 15.27 -13.73
C VAL A 178 8.63 14.20 -14.81
N ILE A 179 9.68 13.39 -14.74
CA ILE A 179 9.85 12.26 -15.63
C ILE A 179 8.65 11.29 -15.51
N GLN A 180 8.10 10.90 -16.66
CA GLN A 180 7.03 9.91 -16.76
C GLN A 180 7.66 8.53 -17.00
N ALA A 181 8.05 7.87 -15.93
CA ALA A 181 8.67 6.56 -16.03
C ALA A 181 7.63 5.47 -16.36
N GLU A 182 7.98 4.57 -17.28
CA GLU A 182 7.24 3.32 -17.45
C GLU A 182 7.48 2.40 -16.25
N ARG A 183 8.71 2.48 -15.68
CA ARG A 183 9.08 1.72 -14.48
C ARG A 183 10.04 2.50 -13.59
N THR A 184 9.86 2.35 -12.29
CA THR A 184 10.77 2.88 -11.26
C THR A 184 11.38 1.74 -10.45
N ILE A 185 12.70 1.71 -10.31
CA ILE A 185 13.42 0.71 -9.52
C ILE A 185 14.06 1.40 -8.32
N ALA A 186 13.44 1.24 -7.15
CA ALA A 186 13.89 1.79 -5.89
C ALA A 186 14.79 0.80 -5.12
N PHE A 187 15.54 1.31 -4.15
CA PHE A 187 16.44 0.51 -3.32
C PHE A 187 16.08 0.66 -1.84
N ASP A 188 16.15 -0.47 -1.09
CA ASP A 188 15.94 -0.66 0.35
C ASP A 188 14.62 -0.14 0.92
N SER A 189 14.07 0.94 0.39
CA SER A 189 12.81 1.52 0.83
C SER A 189 12.02 2.08 -0.34
N PRO A 190 10.74 1.75 -0.50
CA PRO A 190 9.88 2.49 -1.42
C PRO A 190 9.75 3.93 -0.93
N LYS A 191 9.40 4.85 -1.82
CA LYS A 191 9.14 6.26 -1.45
C LYS A 191 7.66 6.43 -1.13
N LEU A 192 7.35 7.27 -0.16
CA LEU A 192 5.96 7.51 0.24
C LEU A 192 5.10 7.98 -0.94
N ALA A 193 5.69 8.77 -1.83
CA ALA A 193 5.04 9.26 -3.05
C ALA A 193 4.53 8.15 -3.98
N PHE A 194 5.07 6.92 -3.92
CA PHE A 194 4.65 5.80 -4.77
C PHE A 194 3.25 5.26 -4.43
N PHE A 195 2.74 5.58 -3.26
CA PHE A 195 1.46 5.10 -2.76
C PHE A 195 0.28 6.04 -3.07
N PHE A 196 0.54 7.18 -3.72
CA PHE A 196 -0.46 8.20 -4.01
C PHE A 196 -0.84 8.23 -5.49
N ARG A 197 -2.15 8.20 -5.76
CA ARG A 197 -2.70 8.15 -7.12
C ARG A 197 -2.25 9.29 -8.01
N GLU A 198 -2.10 10.49 -7.45
CA GLU A 198 -1.64 11.67 -8.19
C GLU A 198 -0.23 11.51 -8.78
N ASN A 199 0.58 10.61 -8.23
CA ASN A 199 1.95 10.34 -8.67
C ASN A 199 2.08 9.12 -9.59
N ASP A 200 1.04 8.30 -9.72
CA ASP A 200 1.04 7.07 -10.52
C ASP A 200 1.48 7.28 -11.99
N PRO A 201 1.05 8.38 -12.69
CA PRO A 201 1.48 8.63 -14.06
C PRO A 201 2.99 8.86 -14.24
N TYR A 202 3.68 9.21 -13.15
CA TYR A 202 5.13 9.50 -13.16
C TYR A 202 5.93 8.29 -12.71
N VAL A 203 5.44 7.57 -11.71
CA VAL A 203 6.13 6.43 -11.09
C VAL A 203 6.07 5.17 -11.96
N GLY A 204 4.96 4.96 -12.65
CA GLY A 204 4.69 3.75 -13.41
C GLY A 204 4.73 2.49 -12.55
N ALA A 205 5.03 1.35 -13.16
CA ALA A 205 5.24 0.13 -12.40
C ALA A 205 6.52 0.23 -11.57
N TRP A 206 6.48 -0.15 -10.28
CA TRP A 206 7.67 -0.02 -9.45
C TRP A 206 8.05 -1.30 -8.70
N SER A 207 9.34 -1.42 -8.42
CA SER A 207 9.92 -2.42 -7.54
C SER A 207 10.87 -1.79 -6.53
N CYS A 208 11.02 -2.42 -5.37
CA CYS A 208 11.96 -1.99 -4.33
C CYS A 208 12.87 -3.17 -3.99
N LEU A 209 14.15 -3.00 -4.25
CA LEU A 209 15.15 -4.06 -4.16
C LEU A 209 16.03 -3.89 -2.92
N PRO A 210 16.21 -4.94 -2.10
CA PRO A 210 17.10 -4.88 -0.95
C PRO A 210 18.56 -4.90 -1.41
N LEU A 211 19.38 -4.01 -0.86
CA LEU A 211 20.82 -3.97 -1.10
C LEU A 211 21.65 -4.59 0.04
N GLY A 212 20.98 -5.20 1.01
CA GLY A 212 21.62 -5.98 2.07
C GLY A 212 22.02 -5.14 3.28
N ILE A 213 21.30 -4.06 3.56
CA ILE A 213 21.42 -3.33 4.84
C ILE A 213 20.83 -4.17 5.95
N SER A 214 21.59 -4.35 7.03
CA SER A 214 21.18 -5.17 8.16
C SER A 214 20.00 -4.57 8.94
N PRO A 215 19.19 -5.38 9.60
CA PRO A 215 18.14 -4.89 10.52
C PRO A 215 18.74 -4.03 11.66
N GLN A 216 19.99 -4.27 12.06
CA GLN A 216 20.68 -3.50 13.09
C GLN A 216 20.94 -2.06 12.64
N ALA A 217 21.35 -1.85 11.39
CA ALA A 217 21.54 -0.50 10.84
C ALA A 217 20.20 0.26 10.66
N GLN A 218 19.09 -0.47 10.57
CA GLN A 218 17.74 0.11 10.45
C GLN A 218 17.07 0.38 11.80
N HIS A 219 17.62 -0.14 12.91
CA HIS A 219 16.94 -0.21 14.21
C HIS A 219 16.56 1.17 14.75
N ASP A 220 17.51 2.10 14.76
CA ASP A 220 17.37 3.40 15.44
C ASP A 220 16.76 4.50 14.53
N ILE A 221 16.24 4.13 13.36
CA ILE A 221 15.59 5.08 12.45
C ILE A 221 14.09 4.88 12.54
N ASP A 222 13.41 5.74 13.28
CA ASP A 222 11.97 5.70 13.41
C ASP A 222 11.28 6.27 12.19
N THR A 223 10.16 5.64 11.80
CA THR A 223 9.25 6.13 10.76
C THR A 223 7.81 5.87 11.17
N ALA A 224 6.91 6.68 10.67
CA ALA A 224 5.47 6.46 10.80
C ALA A 224 4.92 5.55 9.69
N TYR A 225 5.67 5.29 8.63
CA TYR A 225 5.18 4.65 7.41
C TYR A 225 5.83 3.29 7.19
N TYR A 226 5.02 2.29 6.90
CA TYR A 226 5.44 0.91 6.71
C TYR A 226 4.81 0.32 5.45
N TYR A 227 5.59 -0.49 4.75
CA TYR A 227 5.15 -1.29 3.63
C TYR A 227 5.01 -2.75 4.06
N VAL A 228 3.84 -3.33 3.80
CA VAL A 228 3.51 -4.70 4.20
C VAL A 228 4.21 -5.71 3.28
N GLN A 229 4.75 -6.77 3.87
CA GLN A 229 5.40 -7.88 3.15
C GLN A 229 4.92 -9.21 3.71
N ASP A 230 4.73 -10.21 2.86
CA ASP A 230 4.26 -11.56 3.19
C ASP A 230 5.02 -12.18 4.37
N ALA A 231 6.36 -12.16 4.31
CA ALA A 231 7.21 -12.74 5.36
C ALA A 231 6.95 -12.15 6.76
N SER A 232 6.55 -10.89 6.83
CA SER A 232 6.20 -10.25 8.11
C SER A 232 4.84 -10.68 8.63
N LEU A 233 3.90 -10.93 7.73
CA LEU A 233 2.55 -11.36 8.08
C LEU A 233 2.49 -12.84 8.43
N SER A 234 3.30 -13.67 7.80
CA SER A 234 3.50 -15.07 8.16
C SER A 234 3.81 -15.23 9.67
N LEU A 235 4.70 -14.39 10.19
CA LEU A 235 5.04 -14.37 11.62
C LEU A 235 3.90 -13.87 12.53
N SER A 236 2.91 -13.17 11.98
CA SER A 236 1.76 -12.64 12.71
C SER A 236 0.61 -13.64 12.81
N LEU A 237 0.66 -14.73 12.04
CA LEU A 237 -0.36 -15.77 12.09
C LEU A 237 -0.34 -16.51 13.44
N GLN A 238 -1.47 -16.53 14.11
CA GLN A 238 -1.62 -17.25 15.37
C GLN A 238 -1.62 -18.76 15.14
N LYS A 239 -0.69 -19.46 15.77
CA LYS A 239 -0.69 -20.92 15.77
C LYS A 239 -1.91 -21.43 16.52
N ARG A 240 -2.62 -22.38 15.93
CA ARG A 240 -3.74 -23.06 16.58
C ARG A 240 -3.21 -24.24 17.41
N PRO A 241 -3.26 -24.19 18.75
CA PRO A 241 -2.85 -25.30 19.59
C PRO A 241 -3.74 -26.52 19.34
N ARG A 242 -3.18 -27.73 19.48
CA ARG A 242 -3.93 -28.99 19.27
C ARG A 242 -5.21 -29.06 20.08
N PHE A 243 -5.20 -28.52 21.29
CA PHE A 243 -6.34 -28.54 22.23
C PHE A 243 -7.19 -27.25 22.16
N SER A 244 -7.03 -26.42 21.15
CA SER A 244 -7.83 -25.18 20.98
C SER A 244 -9.32 -25.46 20.79
N ILE A 245 -9.69 -26.69 20.40
CA ILE A 245 -11.08 -27.10 20.28
C ILE A 245 -11.84 -27.09 21.63
N GLU A 246 -11.13 -27.14 22.75
CA GLU A 246 -11.69 -27.11 24.10
C GLU A 246 -11.86 -25.68 24.63
N LEU A 247 -11.34 -24.68 23.92
CA LEU A 247 -11.43 -23.28 24.35
C LEU A 247 -12.82 -22.71 24.03
N PRO A 248 -13.32 -21.76 24.87
CA PRO A 248 -14.54 -21.02 24.55
C PRO A 248 -14.47 -20.35 23.17
N ARG A 249 -15.57 -20.42 22.44
CA ARG A 249 -15.68 -19.76 21.13
C ARG A 249 -16.04 -18.30 21.33
N GLU A 250 -15.27 -17.41 20.73
CA GLU A 250 -15.60 -15.98 20.67
C GLU A 250 -16.61 -15.75 19.55
N LYS A 251 -17.58 -14.87 19.80
CA LYS A 251 -18.71 -14.57 18.92
C LYS A 251 -18.55 -13.23 18.26
N ILE A 252 -18.95 -13.13 16.99
CA ILE A 252 -19.09 -11.86 16.29
C ILE A 252 -20.54 -11.69 15.81
N LEU A 253 -21.00 -10.44 15.67
CA LEU A 253 -22.37 -10.15 15.27
C LEU A 253 -22.42 -9.14 14.12
N PHE A 254 -23.03 -9.57 13.02
CA PHE A 254 -23.39 -8.68 11.91
C PHE A 254 -24.77 -8.11 12.13
N LEU A 255 -24.94 -6.81 11.96
CA LEU A 255 -26.21 -6.11 12.14
C LEU A 255 -26.73 -5.61 10.79
N THR A 256 -27.81 -6.23 10.30
CA THR A 256 -28.50 -5.89 9.04
C THR A 256 -29.96 -5.64 9.35
N ARG A 257 -30.43 -4.41 9.16
CA ARG A 257 -31.79 -3.99 9.49
C ARG A 257 -32.70 -3.88 8.26
N GLN A 258 -32.09 -3.54 7.12
CA GLN A 258 -32.83 -3.30 5.88
C GLN A 258 -33.03 -4.59 5.07
N ARG A 259 -34.21 -4.71 4.45
CA ARG A 259 -34.52 -5.78 3.51
C ARG A 259 -33.70 -5.67 2.23
N GLY A 260 -33.37 -6.80 1.61
CA GLY A 260 -32.59 -6.88 0.38
C GLY A 260 -31.08 -6.94 0.57
N TYR A 261 -30.58 -6.84 1.81
CA TYR A 261 -29.16 -6.80 2.10
C TYR A 261 -28.58 -8.10 2.69
N VAL A 262 -29.40 -9.13 2.93
CA VAL A 262 -28.92 -10.41 3.50
C VAL A 262 -27.86 -11.10 2.66
N GLY A 263 -27.85 -10.88 1.34
CA GLY A 263 -26.81 -11.39 0.46
C GLY A 263 -25.41 -10.81 0.79
N LYS A 264 -25.36 -9.53 1.19
CA LYS A 264 -24.12 -8.87 1.65
C LYS A 264 -23.68 -9.44 3.01
N THR A 265 -24.63 -9.58 3.91
CA THR A 265 -24.41 -10.24 5.22
C THR A 265 -23.90 -11.66 5.04
N GLN A 266 -24.47 -12.43 4.09
CA GLN A 266 -23.99 -13.79 3.77
C GLN A 266 -22.55 -13.80 3.30
N LEU A 267 -22.17 -12.88 2.38
CA LEU A 267 -20.77 -12.77 1.90
C LEU A 267 -19.82 -12.48 3.05
N ALA A 268 -20.15 -11.49 3.90
CA ALA A 268 -19.32 -11.12 5.04
C ALA A 268 -19.23 -12.26 6.09
N ALA A 269 -20.34 -12.91 6.44
CA ALA A 269 -20.36 -14.01 7.38
C ALA A 269 -19.56 -15.23 6.86
N ARG A 270 -19.71 -15.54 5.57
CA ARG A 270 -18.93 -16.62 4.92
C ARG A 270 -17.43 -16.32 4.91
N ALA A 271 -17.07 -15.06 4.65
CA ALA A 271 -15.67 -14.61 4.73
C ALA A 271 -15.13 -14.71 6.16
N ALA A 272 -15.93 -14.38 7.18
CA ALA A 272 -15.53 -14.53 8.58
C ALA A 272 -15.27 -15.99 8.98
N PHE A 273 -16.10 -16.94 8.53
CA PHE A 273 -15.84 -18.38 8.72
C PHE A 273 -14.55 -18.80 8.00
N ARG A 274 -14.36 -18.37 6.77
CA ARG A 274 -13.15 -18.67 5.98
C ARG A 274 -11.89 -18.03 6.57
N ALA A 275 -12.02 -16.89 7.23
CA ALA A 275 -10.94 -16.28 8.00
C ALA A 275 -10.64 -17.05 9.30
N GLY A 276 -11.52 -17.97 9.71
CA GLY A 276 -11.29 -18.90 10.81
C GLY A 276 -12.09 -18.62 12.09
N CYS A 277 -13.05 -17.70 12.06
CA CYS A 277 -13.97 -17.50 13.17
C CYS A 277 -14.86 -18.75 13.36
N SER A 278 -15.01 -19.20 14.58
CA SER A 278 -15.76 -20.42 14.90
C SER A 278 -17.24 -20.16 15.17
N GLU A 279 -17.64 -18.94 15.52
CA GLU A 279 -19.02 -18.62 15.89
C GLU A 279 -19.39 -17.24 15.33
N VAL A 280 -20.21 -17.23 14.28
CA VAL A 280 -20.68 -16.06 13.59
C VAL A 280 -22.19 -15.95 13.73
N HIS A 281 -22.64 -14.77 14.14
CA HIS A 281 -24.05 -14.44 14.33
C HIS A 281 -24.43 -13.29 13.38
N ALA A 282 -25.67 -13.28 12.95
CA ALA A 282 -26.28 -12.17 12.22
C ALA A 282 -27.65 -11.82 12.78
N PHE A 283 -27.90 -10.53 12.95
CA PHE A 283 -29.23 -9.99 13.11
C PHE A 283 -29.74 -9.55 11.75
N VAL A 284 -30.93 -10.05 11.34
CA VAL A 284 -31.52 -9.74 10.04
C VAL A 284 -33.03 -9.57 10.16
N PRO A 285 -33.71 -8.93 9.17
CA PRO A 285 -35.15 -8.90 9.09
C PRO A 285 -35.77 -10.31 9.14
N ALA A 286 -36.87 -10.47 9.86
CA ALA A 286 -37.51 -11.77 10.09
C ALA A 286 -37.89 -12.49 8.79
N GLU A 287 -38.31 -11.74 7.80
CA GLU A 287 -38.74 -12.28 6.49
C GLU A 287 -37.60 -12.89 5.68
N GLU A 288 -36.35 -12.49 5.96
CA GLU A 288 -35.16 -12.95 5.22
C GLU A 288 -34.34 -14.00 5.99
N ALA A 289 -34.67 -14.27 7.25
CA ALA A 289 -33.93 -15.17 8.11
C ALA A 289 -33.84 -16.60 7.55
N LEU A 290 -34.95 -17.12 7.01
CA LEU A 290 -34.99 -18.45 6.42
C LEU A 290 -34.04 -18.58 5.23
N ALA A 291 -34.06 -17.57 4.33
CA ALA A 291 -33.19 -17.57 3.15
C ALA A 291 -31.70 -17.61 3.56
N LEU A 292 -31.33 -16.83 4.56
CA LEU A 292 -29.95 -16.79 5.07
C LEU A 292 -29.55 -18.08 5.77
N SER A 293 -30.43 -18.67 6.59
CA SER A 293 -30.19 -19.94 7.26
C SER A 293 -30.02 -21.13 6.29
N VAL A 294 -30.74 -21.10 5.15
CA VAL A 294 -30.58 -22.13 4.10
C VAL A 294 -29.28 -21.90 3.32
N ALA A 295 -28.94 -20.65 3.03
CA ALA A 295 -27.78 -20.31 2.22
C ALA A 295 -26.44 -20.47 3.00
N LEU A 296 -26.46 -20.33 4.32
CA LEU A 296 -25.29 -20.45 5.20
C LEU A 296 -25.68 -21.11 6.53
N PRO A 297 -25.81 -22.45 6.56
CA PRO A 297 -26.33 -23.18 7.72
C PRO A 297 -25.43 -23.12 8.96
N GLU A 298 -24.15 -22.75 8.81
CA GLU A 298 -23.24 -22.55 9.93
C GLU A 298 -23.50 -21.26 10.71
N LEU A 299 -24.25 -20.31 10.11
CA LEU A 299 -24.54 -19.00 10.69
C LEU A 299 -25.67 -19.08 11.71
N THR A 300 -25.46 -18.49 12.89
CA THR A 300 -26.54 -18.30 13.86
C THR A 300 -27.35 -17.05 13.50
N VAL A 301 -28.59 -17.23 13.08
CA VAL A 301 -29.45 -16.12 12.64
C VAL A 301 -30.40 -15.71 13.76
N HIS A 302 -30.39 -14.40 14.08
CA HIS A 302 -31.32 -13.76 15.00
C HIS A 302 -32.30 -12.90 14.18
N ALA A 303 -33.58 -13.13 14.34
CA ALA A 303 -34.64 -12.42 13.61
C ALA A 303 -35.78 -11.97 14.55
N PRO A 304 -35.49 -11.25 15.64
CA PRO A 304 -36.54 -10.73 16.49
C PRO A 304 -37.27 -9.58 15.80
N THR A 305 -38.50 -9.31 16.21
CA THR A 305 -39.32 -8.22 15.69
C THR A 305 -38.79 -6.85 16.10
N THR A 306 -37.93 -6.79 17.12
CA THR A 306 -37.23 -5.57 17.58
C THR A 306 -35.81 -5.91 18.02
N LEU A 307 -34.91 -4.94 18.03
CA LEU A 307 -33.52 -5.10 18.50
C LEU A 307 -33.37 -5.12 20.02
N TYR A 308 -34.41 -4.72 20.77
CA TYR A 308 -34.35 -4.64 22.23
C TYR A 308 -33.92 -5.91 22.95
N PRO A 309 -34.38 -7.11 22.57
CA PRO A 309 -33.94 -8.34 23.22
C PRO A 309 -32.43 -8.65 23.02
N LEU A 310 -31.82 -8.06 22.00
CA LEU A 310 -30.39 -8.28 21.70
C LEU A 310 -29.49 -7.39 22.58
N MET A 311 -30.00 -6.23 23.02
CA MET A 311 -29.21 -5.24 23.76
C MET A 311 -28.61 -5.81 25.08
N ASP A 312 -29.36 -6.66 25.78
CA ASP A 312 -28.93 -7.28 27.04
C ASP A 312 -27.80 -8.30 26.84
N GLY A 313 -27.65 -8.86 25.64
CA GLY A 313 -26.66 -9.88 25.28
C GLY A 313 -25.42 -9.39 24.53
N LEU A 314 -25.30 -8.09 24.22
CA LEU A 314 -24.23 -7.57 23.35
C LEU A 314 -22.82 -7.81 23.91
N SER A 315 -22.65 -7.81 25.23
CA SER A 315 -21.36 -8.06 25.87
C SER A 315 -20.76 -9.45 25.58
N ALA A 316 -21.59 -10.41 25.11
CA ALA A 316 -21.11 -11.72 24.70
C ALA A 316 -20.36 -11.72 23.37
N TYR A 317 -20.49 -10.66 22.57
CA TYR A 317 -19.84 -10.58 21.27
C TYR A 317 -18.49 -9.88 21.35
N LYS A 318 -17.50 -10.37 20.61
CA LYS A 318 -16.16 -9.82 20.52
C LYS A 318 -16.12 -8.52 19.71
N THR A 319 -16.95 -8.45 18.66
CA THR A 319 -17.13 -7.25 17.85
C THR A 319 -18.55 -7.22 17.28
N LEU A 320 -19.05 -6.01 17.12
CA LEU A 320 -20.26 -5.71 16.37
C LEU A 320 -19.88 -5.11 15.01
N VAL A 321 -20.48 -5.64 13.96
CA VAL A 321 -20.26 -5.19 12.58
C VAL A 321 -21.46 -4.39 12.12
N ILE A 322 -21.22 -3.13 11.76
CA ILE A 322 -22.23 -2.20 11.24
C ILE A 322 -21.78 -1.74 9.86
N GLY A 323 -22.51 -2.18 8.85
CA GLY A 323 -22.17 -1.93 7.46
C GLY A 323 -23.38 -1.80 6.57
N GLU A 324 -23.21 -2.19 5.30
CA GLU A 324 -24.23 -2.10 4.26
C GLU A 324 -25.51 -2.87 4.66
N GLY A 325 -26.65 -2.15 4.65
CA GLY A 325 -27.94 -2.69 5.07
C GLY A 325 -28.32 -2.43 6.53
N PHE A 326 -27.50 -1.69 7.29
CA PHE A 326 -27.93 -1.18 8.59
C PHE A 326 -28.95 -0.04 8.42
N GLY A 327 -28.78 0.78 7.38
CA GLY A 327 -29.60 1.93 7.06
C GLY A 327 -29.02 3.23 7.59
N THR A 328 -29.51 4.33 7.00
CA THR A 328 -29.02 5.69 7.28
C THR A 328 -30.14 6.65 7.69
N ASP A 329 -31.36 6.13 7.93
CA ASP A 329 -32.51 6.91 8.41
C ASP A 329 -32.35 7.31 9.88
N ASP A 330 -33.30 8.10 10.40
CA ASP A 330 -33.25 8.60 11.77
C ASP A 330 -33.41 7.49 12.81
N GLU A 331 -34.16 6.44 12.52
CA GLU A 331 -34.29 5.28 13.37
C GLU A 331 -32.95 4.51 13.47
N ALA A 332 -32.25 4.33 12.31
CA ALA A 332 -30.92 3.76 12.28
C ALA A 332 -29.93 4.59 13.10
N PHE A 333 -30.01 5.93 13.00
CA PHE A 333 -29.12 6.81 13.73
C PHE A 333 -29.36 6.71 15.24
N GLN A 334 -30.58 6.73 15.70
CA GLN A 334 -30.90 6.55 17.13
C GLN A 334 -30.45 5.20 17.66
N LEU A 335 -30.68 4.14 16.90
CA LEU A 335 -30.22 2.79 17.23
C LEU A 335 -28.71 2.72 17.30
N PHE A 336 -28.00 3.33 16.35
CA PHE A 336 -26.54 3.39 16.35
C PHE A 336 -26.00 4.07 17.60
N GLU A 337 -26.58 5.20 18.03
CA GLU A 337 -26.22 5.87 19.30
C GLU A 337 -26.49 4.97 20.53
N GLN A 338 -27.60 4.24 20.54
CA GLN A 338 -27.91 3.31 21.64
C GLN A 338 -26.91 2.14 21.69
N LEU A 339 -26.54 1.58 20.51
CA LEU A 339 -25.52 0.53 20.42
C LEU A 339 -24.18 1.02 20.94
N MET A 340 -23.75 2.22 20.54
CA MET A 340 -22.51 2.82 21.05
C MET A 340 -22.55 3.04 22.56
N ALA A 341 -23.69 3.44 23.13
CA ALA A 341 -23.82 3.64 24.57
C ALA A 341 -23.79 2.33 25.35
N SER A 342 -24.37 1.27 24.79
CA SER A 342 -24.53 -0.03 25.47
C SER A 342 -23.33 -0.96 25.29
N TYR A 343 -22.50 -0.76 24.27
CA TYR A 343 -21.39 -1.63 23.91
C TYR A 343 -20.06 -0.87 23.95
N GLN A 344 -19.51 -0.65 25.14
CA GLN A 344 -18.33 0.18 25.36
C GLN A 344 -17.03 -0.61 25.59
N SER A 345 -17.12 -1.92 25.79
CA SER A 345 -15.99 -2.72 26.24
C SER A 345 -15.17 -3.36 25.10
N ARG A 346 -15.67 -3.32 23.87
CA ARG A 346 -15.07 -4.03 22.73
C ARG A 346 -15.22 -3.26 21.42
N PRO A 347 -14.35 -3.47 20.43
CA PRO A 347 -14.34 -2.68 19.19
C PRO A 347 -15.58 -2.91 18.32
N PHE A 348 -16.03 -1.87 17.66
CA PHE A 348 -16.87 -1.96 16.47
C PHE A 348 -16.03 -2.14 15.22
N LEU A 349 -16.61 -2.80 14.23
CA LEU A 349 -16.16 -2.78 12.85
C LEU A 349 -17.24 -2.05 12.01
N ILE A 350 -16.88 -0.93 11.43
CA ILE A 350 -17.83 0.01 10.81
C ILE A 350 -17.43 0.26 9.36
N GLU A 351 -18.40 0.15 8.43
CA GLU A 351 -18.22 0.49 7.03
C GLU A 351 -19.53 1.03 6.44
N SER A 352 -19.52 1.57 5.23
CA SER A 352 -20.69 1.96 4.45
C SER A 352 -21.74 2.75 5.24
N ASP A 353 -22.95 2.19 5.51
CA ASP A 353 -24.03 2.88 6.24
C ASP A 353 -23.58 3.37 7.62
N GLY A 354 -22.72 2.61 8.30
CA GLY A 354 -22.16 3.01 9.58
C GLY A 354 -21.28 4.26 9.47
N LEU A 355 -20.50 4.41 8.40
CA LEU A 355 -19.72 5.63 8.12
C LEU A 355 -20.64 6.81 7.79
N ALA A 356 -21.70 6.57 7.01
CA ALA A 356 -22.70 7.58 6.70
C ALA A 356 -23.41 8.09 7.96
N LEU A 357 -23.66 7.22 8.95
CA LEU A 357 -24.19 7.63 10.25
C LEU A 357 -23.18 8.47 11.06
N LEU A 358 -21.91 8.09 11.06
CA LEU A 358 -20.84 8.85 11.70
C LEU A 358 -20.64 10.23 11.04
N SER A 359 -20.87 10.36 9.74
CA SER A 359 -20.76 11.63 9.02
C SER A 359 -21.79 12.67 9.46
N ARG A 360 -22.94 12.25 10.03
CA ARG A 360 -23.94 13.16 10.59
C ARG A 360 -23.43 13.96 11.78
N ASP A 361 -22.56 13.36 12.62
CA ASP A 361 -21.86 14.03 13.72
C ASP A 361 -20.51 13.36 13.98
N LEU A 362 -19.43 13.95 13.51
CA LEU A 362 -18.07 13.43 13.70
C LEU A 362 -17.64 13.33 15.18
N LYS A 363 -18.34 14.00 16.10
CA LYS A 363 -18.07 13.84 17.53
C LYS A 363 -18.35 12.43 18.03
N LEU A 364 -19.21 11.68 17.30
CA LEU A 364 -19.49 10.29 17.61
C LEU A 364 -18.26 9.39 17.50
N LEU A 365 -17.28 9.74 16.67
CA LEU A 365 -16.00 9.02 16.60
C LEU A 365 -15.32 8.90 17.97
N LYS A 366 -15.39 9.96 18.79
CA LYS A 366 -14.82 9.96 20.15
C LYS A 366 -15.62 9.16 21.16
N LYS A 367 -16.84 8.77 20.82
CA LYS A 367 -17.70 7.91 21.66
C LYS A 367 -17.54 6.43 21.30
N LEU A 368 -16.87 6.08 20.19
CA LEU A 368 -16.57 4.71 19.86
C LEU A 368 -15.60 4.11 20.86
N PRO A 369 -15.75 2.82 21.21
CA PRO A 369 -14.75 2.11 21.99
C PRO A 369 -13.39 2.19 21.31
N SER A 370 -12.33 2.34 22.11
CA SER A 370 -10.96 2.32 21.58
C SER A 370 -10.70 1.05 20.78
N ASN A 371 -9.85 1.17 19.76
CA ASN A 371 -9.52 0.10 18.83
C ASN A 371 -10.67 -0.34 17.91
N SER A 372 -11.77 0.39 17.81
CA SER A 372 -12.74 0.20 16.74
C SER A 372 -12.08 0.43 15.39
N ILE A 373 -12.59 -0.24 14.35
CA ILE A 373 -12.03 -0.20 13.00
C ILE A 373 -13.06 0.41 12.05
N LEU A 374 -12.66 1.40 11.30
CA LEU A 374 -13.43 2.00 10.21
C LEU A 374 -12.84 1.56 8.88
N ILE A 375 -13.66 1.08 7.95
CA ILE A 375 -13.24 0.72 6.58
C ILE A 375 -13.89 1.72 5.63
N ALA A 376 -13.10 2.57 5.01
CA ALA A 376 -13.58 3.64 4.15
C ALA A 376 -12.92 3.60 2.77
N THR A 377 -13.67 3.95 1.74
CA THR A 377 -13.14 4.39 0.45
C THR A 377 -12.71 5.86 0.55
N HIS A 378 -11.94 6.34 -0.42
CA HIS A 378 -11.59 7.77 -0.52
C HIS A 378 -12.85 8.65 -0.53
N LYS A 379 -13.88 8.24 -1.28
CA LYS A 379 -15.14 8.98 -1.35
C LYS A 379 -15.87 9.04 0.00
N GLU A 380 -15.96 7.93 0.72
CA GLU A 380 -16.62 7.88 2.04
C GLU A 380 -15.88 8.75 3.06
N LEU A 381 -14.54 8.81 3.00
CA LEU A 381 -13.76 9.72 3.83
C LEU A 381 -14.02 11.19 3.44
N ASP A 382 -14.07 11.50 2.13
CA ASP A 382 -14.39 12.83 1.62
C ASP A 382 -15.81 13.26 2.07
N ASP A 383 -16.79 12.38 1.93
CA ASP A 383 -18.19 12.62 2.35
C ASP A 383 -18.28 12.85 3.89
N MET A 384 -17.45 12.18 4.67
CA MET A 384 -17.42 12.27 6.14
C MET A 384 -16.68 13.51 6.65
N SER A 385 -15.59 13.93 6.02
CA SER A 385 -14.68 14.91 6.61
C SER A 385 -14.23 16.06 5.71
N GLY A 386 -14.77 16.15 4.49
CA GLY A 386 -14.50 17.20 3.52
C GLY A 386 -13.73 16.70 2.31
N TYR A 387 -13.80 17.46 1.21
CA TYR A 387 -13.10 17.12 -0.03
C TYR A 387 -11.61 17.43 0.06
N PHE A 388 -10.79 16.52 -0.45
CA PHE A 388 -9.32 16.62 -0.51
C PHE A 388 -8.82 16.63 -1.95
N ARG A 389 -7.74 17.35 -2.19
CA ARG A 389 -7.15 17.51 -3.53
C ARG A 389 -6.23 16.35 -3.90
N SER A 390 -5.64 15.68 -2.91
CA SER A 390 -4.65 14.62 -3.09
C SER A 390 -4.91 13.44 -2.16
N ASP A 391 -4.36 12.28 -2.48
CA ASP A 391 -4.37 11.12 -1.59
C ASP A 391 -3.48 11.35 -0.36
N ARG A 392 -2.48 12.22 -0.48
CA ARG A 392 -1.67 12.67 0.66
C ARG A 392 -2.51 13.40 1.72
N GLU A 393 -3.31 14.38 1.30
CA GLU A 393 -4.21 15.11 2.21
C GLU A 393 -5.24 14.17 2.85
N ARG A 394 -5.79 13.21 2.09
CA ARG A 394 -6.71 12.18 2.62
C ARG A 394 -6.06 11.33 3.69
N LEU A 395 -4.83 10.88 3.44
CA LEU A 395 -4.08 10.08 4.39
C LEU A 395 -3.84 10.83 5.71
N GLU A 396 -3.43 12.09 5.62
CA GLU A 396 -3.22 12.94 6.80
C GLU A 396 -4.51 13.13 7.58
N ARG A 397 -5.62 13.34 6.89
CA ARG A 397 -6.93 13.47 7.55
C ARG A 397 -7.37 12.17 8.21
N ALA A 398 -7.20 11.02 7.54
CA ALA A 398 -7.50 9.72 8.12
C ALA A 398 -6.65 9.47 9.39
N LEU A 399 -5.38 9.80 9.33
CA LEU A 399 -4.46 9.66 10.45
C LEU A 399 -4.82 10.58 11.64
N GLU A 400 -5.20 11.82 11.34
CA GLU A 400 -5.70 12.77 12.34
C GLU A 400 -6.96 12.25 13.03
N LEU A 401 -7.95 11.76 12.25
CA LEU A 401 -9.18 11.20 12.81
C LEU A 401 -8.89 9.94 13.64
N ALA A 402 -8.02 9.04 13.16
CA ALA A 402 -7.62 7.85 13.88
C ALA A 402 -6.98 8.19 15.23
N SER A 403 -6.03 9.10 15.24
CA SER A 403 -5.30 9.52 16.46
C SER A 403 -6.20 10.25 17.45
N ASN A 404 -7.06 11.15 16.95
CA ASN A 404 -7.95 11.95 17.84
C ASN A 404 -9.09 11.14 18.45
N SER A 405 -9.41 9.97 17.89
CA SER A 405 -10.57 9.16 18.30
C SER A 405 -10.19 7.79 18.88
N GLY A 406 -8.91 7.41 18.80
CA GLY A 406 -8.44 6.11 19.29
C GLY A 406 -8.90 4.92 18.45
N VAL A 407 -9.21 5.13 17.16
CA VAL A 407 -9.72 4.13 16.23
C VAL A 407 -8.70 3.83 15.12
N TYR A 408 -8.88 2.70 14.44
CA TYR A 408 -8.15 2.39 13.21
C TYR A 408 -8.99 2.82 12.01
N ILE A 409 -8.35 3.37 10.99
CA ILE A 409 -9.01 3.71 9.74
C ILE A 409 -8.29 3.02 8.59
N ILE A 410 -9.01 2.18 7.86
CA ILE A 410 -8.55 1.52 6.64
C ILE A 410 -9.04 2.34 5.46
N LEU A 411 -8.13 3.00 4.75
CA LEU A 411 -8.41 3.63 3.47
C LEU A 411 -8.21 2.60 2.37
N ARG A 412 -9.32 2.21 1.73
CA ARG A 412 -9.29 1.27 0.62
C ARG A 412 -8.91 1.98 -0.67
N GLY A 413 -7.93 1.45 -1.36
CA GLY A 413 -7.43 1.97 -2.64
C GLY A 413 -6.56 0.94 -3.36
N THR A 414 -5.86 1.36 -4.41
CA THR A 414 -4.84 0.55 -5.10
C THR A 414 -3.77 0.10 -4.11
N TYR A 415 -3.35 1.01 -3.26
CA TYR A 415 -2.55 0.75 -2.06
C TYR A 415 -3.41 1.05 -0.84
N SER A 416 -3.98 0.00 -0.26
CA SER A 416 -4.78 0.18 0.95
C SER A 416 -3.89 0.62 2.11
N ALA A 417 -4.32 1.66 2.85
CA ALA A 417 -3.57 2.21 3.97
C ALA A 417 -4.30 1.96 5.30
N VAL A 418 -3.65 1.33 6.26
CA VAL A 418 -4.15 1.15 7.62
C VAL A 418 -3.55 2.21 8.52
N CYS A 419 -4.35 3.23 8.84
CA CYS A 419 -4.00 4.32 9.77
C CYS A 419 -4.28 3.89 11.20
N THR A 420 -3.29 4.03 12.08
CA THR A 420 -3.41 3.63 13.48
C THR A 420 -3.64 4.83 14.41
N PRO A 421 -4.24 4.63 15.59
CA PRO A 421 -4.38 5.70 16.58
C PRO A 421 -3.03 6.21 17.14
N THR A 422 -1.94 5.46 16.95
CA THR A 422 -0.59 5.83 17.39
C THR A 422 0.21 6.63 16.37
N GLY A 423 -0.39 6.93 15.21
CA GLY A 423 0.25 7.71 14.15
C GLY A 423 1.00 6.89 13.11
N ALA A 424 1.02 5.56 13.21
CA ALA A 424 1.64 4.71 12.19
C ALA A 424 0.67 4.39 11.05
N VAL A 425 1.21 4.22 9.84
CA VAL A 425 0.47 3.83 8.63
C VAL A 425 1.12 2.62 7.99
N PHE A 426 0.31 1.63 7.64
CA PHE A 426 0.73 0.42 6.95
C PHE A 426 0.10 0.38 5.55
N PHE A 427 0.94 0.43 4.52
CA PHE A 427 0.50 0.32 3.13
C PHE A 427 0.61 -1.12 2.64
N ASP A 428 -0.46 -1.59 2.04
CA ASP A 428 -0.51 -2.89 1.38
C ASP A 428 -0.74 -2.73 -0.12
N LYS A 429 0.04 -3.46 -0.92
CA LYS A 429 -0.04 -3.42 -2.38
C LYS A 429 -0.79 -4.59 -2.98
N THR A 430 -1.17 -5.58 -2.17
CA THR A 430 -1.85 -6.77 -2.68
C THR A 430 -3.22 -6.43 -3.24
N GLY A 431 -3.60 -7.15 -4.27
CA GLY A 431 -4.85 -6.96 -4.97
C GLY A 431 -4.67 -6.55 -6.43
N ASN A 432 -5.78 -6.41 -7.10
CA ASN A 432 -5.85 -5.98 -8.50
C ASN A 432 -7.19 -5.29 -8.78
N THR A 433 -7.40 -4.84 -10.02
CA THR A 433 -8.59 -4.09 -10.42
C THR A 433 -9.89 -4.89 -10.28
N GLY A 434 -9.82 -6.22 -10.23
CA GLY A 434 -10.98 -7.09 -9.97
C GLY A 434 -11.63 -6.84 -8.61
N LEU A 435 -10.91 -6.27 -7.62
CA LEU A 435 -11.49 -5.87 -6.34
C LEU A 435 -12.54 -4.75 -6.41
N GLN A 436 -12.76 -4.16 -7.59
CA GLN A 436 -13.91 -3.28 -7.85
C GLN A 436 -15.24 -4.03 -7.91
N THR A 437 -15.22 -5.37 -7.88
CA THR A 437 -16.43 -6.19 -7.88
C THR A 437 -17.34 -5.88 -6.69
N ASN A 438 -18.66 -5.89 -6.94
CA ASN A 438 -19.65 -5.69 -5.88
C ASN A 438 -19.53 -6.80 -4.81
N GLY A 439 -19.50 -6.40 -3.54
CA GLY A 439 -19.35 -7.33 -2.40
C GLY A 439 -17.91 -7.53 -1.93
N ALA A 440 -16.89 -7.07 -2.64
CA ALA A 440 -15.49 -7.18 -2.16
C ALA A 440 -15.28 -6.47 -0.81
N ALA A 441 -15.94 -5.33 -0.58
CA ALA A 441 -15.95 -4.65 0.71
C ALA A 441 -16.50 -5.54 1.84
N ASN A 442 -17.62 -6.20 1.57
CA ASN A 442 -18.24 -7.09 2.55
C ASN A 442 -17.36 -8.31 2.85
N VAL A 443 -16.60 -8.81 1.86
CA VAL A 443 -15.59 -9.87 2.10
C VAL A 443 -14.49 -9.35 3.03
N LEU A 444 -13.93 -8.17 2.78
CA LEU A 444 -12.92 -7.55 3.64
C LEU A 444 -13.44 -7.38 5.08
N THR A 445 -14.65 -6.82 5.22
CA THR A 445 -15.31 -6.65 6.50
C THR A 445 -15.47 -8.01 7.22
N GLY A 446 -15.88 -9.04 6.50
CA GLY A 446 -16.01 -10.38 7.04
C GLY A 446 -14.69 -10.98 7.49
N VAL A 447 -13.62 -10.84 6.70
CA VAL A 447 -12.27 -11.32 7.07
C VAL A 447 -11.77 -10.65 8.34
N ILE A 448 -11.87 -9.31 8.41
CA ILE A 448 -11.43 -8.54 9.60
C ILE A 448 -12.26 -8.91 10.82
N ALA A 449 -13.59 -9.02 10.70
CA ALA A 449 -14.46 -9.47 11.77
C ALA A 449 -14.07 -10.87 12.26
N GLY A 450 -13.80 -11.79 11.33
CA GLY A 450 -13.37 -13.14 11.62
C GLY A 450 -12.03 -13.23 12.36
N LEU A 451 -11.09 -12.34 12.02
CA LEU A 451 -9.81 -12.22 12.73
C LEU A 451 -10.00 -11.65 14.14
N LEU A 452 -10.83 -10.61 14.30
CA LEU A 452 -11.18 -10.09 15.63
C LEU A 452 -11.86 -11.17 16.49
N GLY A 453 -12.75 -11.97 15.89
CA GLY A 453 -13.40 -13.12 16.56
C GLY A 453 -12.43 -14.21 17.01
N GLN A 454 -11.25 -14.30 16.41
CA GLN A 454 -10.18 -15.19 16.85
C GLN A 454 -9.26 -14.57 17.91
N GLY A 455 -9.50 -13.32 18.30
CA GLY A 455 -8.70 -12.61 19.31
C GLY A 455 -7.48 -11.88 18.76
N TYR A 456 -7.35 -11.71 17.44
CA TYR A 456 -6.33 -10.82 16.90
C TYR A 456 -6.57 -9.37 17.36
N LEU A 457 -5.48 -8.64 17.61
CA LEU A 457 -5.55 -7.21 17.87
C LEU A 457 -6.03 -6.47 16.63
N SER A 458 -6.71 -5.33 16.81
CA SER A 458 -7.27 -4.53 15.71
C SER A 458 -6.24 -4.17 14.64
N ILE A 459 -5.00 -3.85 15.03
CA ILE A 459 -3.92 -3.60 14.09
C ILE A 459 -3.62 -4.83 13.20
N THR A 460 -3.45 -5.98 13.83
CA THR A 460 -3.12 -7.21 13.10
C THR A 460 -4.31 -7.65 12.25
N ALA A 461 -5.53 -7.58 12.77
CA ALA A 461 -6.75 -7.90 12.02
C ALA A 461 -6.93 -6.99 10.79
N SER A 462 -6.63 -5.70 10.93
CA SER A 462 -6.72 -4.73 9.83
C SER A 462 -5.69 -5.02 8.74
N VAL A 463 -4.42 -5.14 9.10
CA VAL A 463 -3.33 -5.32 8.13
C VAL A 463 -3.41 -6.71 7.46
N LEU A 464 -3.59 -7.76 8.26
CA LEU A 464 -3.71 -9.13 7.75
C LEU A 464 -4.98 -9.31 6.91
N GLY A 465 -6.10 -8.71 7.31
CA GLY A 465 -7.36 -8.78 6.58
C GLY A 465 -7.28 -8.14 5.20
N VAL A 466 -6.69 -6.95 5.11
CA VAL A 466 -6.44 -6.28 3.82
C VAL A 466 -5.58 -7.16 2.93
N HIS A 467 -4.47 -7.66 3.46
CA HIS A 467 -3.52 -8.48 2.73
C HIS A 467 -4.14 -9.79 2.21
N LEU A 468 -4.86 -10.53 3.05
CA LEU A 468 -5.51 -11.80 2.67
C LEU A 468 -6.51 -11.62 1.52
N VAL A 469 -7.31 -10.56 1.57
CA VAL A 469 -8.29 -10.29 0.50
C VAL A 469 -7.57 -9.89 -0.80
N GLY A 470 -6.54 -9.06 -0.70
CA GLY A 470 -5.71 -8.70 -1.84
C GLY A 470 -5.01 -9.91 -2.46
N LEU A 471 -4.38 -10.75 -1.63
CA LEU A 471 -3.71 -11.98 -2.06
C LEU A 471 -4.69 -12.97 -2.71
N SER A 472 -5.94 -13.08 -2.20
CA SER A 472 -6.99 -13.89 -2.84
C SER A 472 -7.30 -13.39 -4.25
N ALA A 473 -7.32 -12.07 -4.47
CA ALA A 473 -7.52 -11.48 -5.79
C ALA A 473 -6.34 -11.76 -6.74
N GLU A 474 -5.11 -11.71 -6.24
CA GLU A 474 -3.91 -12.05 -7.03
C GLU A 474 -3.88 -13.55 -7.40
N LEU A 475 -4.21 -14.42 -6.46
CA LEU A 475 -4.33 -15.86 -6.71
C LEU A 475 -5.40 -16.18 -7.77
N TYR A 476 -6.51 -15.42 -7.76
CA TYR A 476 -7.51 -15.54 -8.82
C TYR A 476 -6.95 -15.12 -10.17
N ALA A 477 -6.29 -13.97 -10.23
CA ALA A 477 -5.69 -13.44 -11.46
C ALA A 477 -4.57 -14.34 -12.04
N GLY A 478 -3.89 -15.06 -11.18
CA GLY A 478 -2.91 -16.08 -11.59
C GLY A 478 -3.51 -17.29 -12.32
N ARG A 479 -4.83 -17.50 -12.22
CA ARG A 479 -5.56 -18.63 -12.83
C ARG A 479 -6.55 -18.20 -13.90
N TYR A 480 -7.14 -17.00 -13.72
CA TYR A 480 -8.23 -16.46 -14.53
C TYR A 480 -7.99 -14.98 -14.84
N SER A 481 -8.86 -14.38 -15.65
CA SER A 481 -8.82 -12.93 -15.85
C SER A 481 -9.37 -12.20 -14.62
N GLU A 482 -8.66 -11.19 -14.14
CA GLU A 482 -9.14 -10.32 -13.04
C GLU A 482 -10.51 -9.67 -13.32
N ARG A 483 -10.86 -9.51 -14.60
CA ARG A 483 -12.17 -8.96 -15.03
C ARG A 483 -13.35 -9.86 -14.63
N SER A 484 -13.11 -11.14 -14.39
CA SER A 484 -14.14 -12.11 -14.00
C SER A 484 -14.21 -12.36 -12.48
N LEU A 485 -13.42 -11.64 -11.68
CA LEU A 485 -13.38 -11.79 -10.25
C LEU A 485 -14.73 -11.41 -9.63
N THR A 486 -15.23 -12.29 -8.77
CA THR A 486 -16.44 -12.07 -7.97
C THR A 486 -16.13 -12.11 -6.48
N ALA A 487 -17.00 -11.51 -5.66
CA ALA A 487 -16.86 -11.58 -4.21
C ALA A 487 -16.86 -13.03 -3.67
N THR A 488 -17.65 -13.91 -4.28
CA THR A 488 -17.66 -15.35 -3.93
C THR A 488 -16.31 -15.99 -4.21
N SER A 489 -15.69 -15.68 -5.36
CA SER A 489 -14.37 -16.21 -5.70
C SER A 489 -13.30 -15.74 -4.71
N LEU A 490 -13.38 -14.49 -4.22
CA LEU A 490 -12.49 -14.01 -3.15
C LEU A 490 -12.61 -14.86 -1.90
N VAL A 491 -13.85 -15.13 -1.45
CA VAL A 491 -14.11 -15.95 -0.26
C VAL A 491 -13.57 -17.37 -0.43
N ASP A 492 -13.74 -17.96 -1.61
CA ASP A 492 -13.31 -19.32 -1.88
C ASP A 492 -11.78 -19.47 -1.86
N LEU A 493 -11.04 -18.42 -2.27
CA LEU A 493 -9.57 -18.40 -2.30
C LEU A 493 -8.89 -17.95 -1.00
N LEU A 494 -9.64 -17.55 0.04
CA LEU A 494 -9.04 -17.19 1.33
C LEU A 494 -8.21 -18.33 1.94
N GLY A 495 -8.63 -19.57 1.76
CA GLY A 495 -7.87 -20.74 2.22
C GLY A 495 -6.51 -20.86 1.51
N ASP A 496 -6.48 -20.63 0.21
CA ASP A 496 -5.23 -20.63 -0.59
C ASP A 496 -4.32 -19.48 -0.17
N ALA A 497 -4.88 -18.30 0.11
CA ALA A 497 -4.13 -17.14 0.60
C ALA A 497 -3.46 -17.41 1.96
N TYR A 498 -4.18 -18.03 2.91
CA TYR A 498 -3.58 -18.48 4.16
C TYR A 498 -2.46 -19.49 3.93
N HIS A 499 -2.69 -20.50 3.09
CA HIS A 499 -1.70 -21.52 2.79
C HIS A 499 -0.42 -20.92 2.20
N GLN A 500 -0.53 -19.91 1.34
CA GLN A 500 0.63 -19.20 0.80
C GLN A 500 1.41 -18.45 1.89
N LEU A 501 0.70 -17.78 2.83
CA LEU A 501 1.35 -17.09 3.95
C LEU A 501 2.02 -18.04 4.94
N GLU A 502 1.42 -19.22 5.18
CA GLU A 502 1.97 -20.26 6.04
C GLU A 502 3.23 -20.93 5.45
N ALA A 503 3.38 -20.91 4.13
CA ALA A 503 4.53 -21.48 3.42
C ALA A 503 5.75 -20.55 3.38
N ASN A 504 5.59 -19.25 3.66
CA ASN A 504 6.65 -18.24 3.73
C ASN A 504 7.21 -18.11 5.15
#